data_ada05f38e2bd7ade8c3df9b96895ae1f
#
_entry.id   ada05f38e2bd7ade8c3df9b96895ae1f
#
_cell.length_a   1.000
_cell.length_b   1.000
_cell.length_c   1.000
_cell.angle_alpha   90.00
_cell.angle_beta   90.00
_cell.angle_gamma   90.00
#
_symmetry.space_group_name_H-M   'P 1'
#
loop_
_entity.id
_entity.type
_entity.pdbx_description
1 polymer ?
#
loop_
_entity_poly.entity_id
_entity_poly.type
_entity_poly.pdbx_seq_one_letter_code
_entity_poly.pdbx_strand_id
1 'polypeptide(L)'
;MNDHDAPISINKGGTTLAKALVSEDGGHWPVPEGTILASGVRRITSFILDTTIVNTILLLLSKGKMINAWNITLWTSSNFHHALAMSAIILISHWFYWKYTGLYYSRSFGQKLMGLAVLAEDGSEMTNKMWEIRAMKKLVYLIFPFSFYFGAYDLARISQRHTHQSNIDLRVGSIVAHANSLPPANRKHIK
;
A
#
# COMPACT_ATOMS: atom_id res chain seq x y z
N MET A 1 16.04 31.68 17.95
CA MET A 1 16.42 30.28 17.84
C MET A 1 15.69 29.76 16.60
N ASN A 2 16.39 29.52 15.51
CA ASN A 2 15.75 29.11 14.25
C ASN A 2 15.26 27.66 14.41
N ASP A 3 13.98 27.42 14.13
CA ASP A 3 13.34 26.07 14.18
C ASP A 3 13.99 25.03 13.23
N HIS A 4 14.96 25.47 12.43
CA HIS A 4 15.69 24.62 11.49
C HIS A 4 16.68 23.63 12.14
N ASP A 5 17.07 23.86 13.39
CA ASP A 5 18.07 23.04 14.11
C ASP A 5 17.47 22.03 15.10
N ALA A 6 16.16 21.87 15.10
CA ALA A 6 15.53 20.91 16.01
C ALA A 6 15.84 19.46 15.53
N PRO A 7 16.36 18.59 16.41
CA PRO A 7 16.75 17.23 16.03
C PRO A 7 15.54 16.44 15.52
N ILE A 8 15.75 15.74 14.40
CA ILE A 8 14.77 14.82 13.83
C ILE A 8 14.56 13.67 14.82
N SER A 9 13.36 13.55 15.36
CA SER A 9 13.01 12.42 16.22
C SER A 9 12.81 11.17 15.38
N ILE A 10 13.81 10.29 15.36
CA ILE A 10 13.69 8.96 14.75
C ILE A 10 13.17 8.02 15.83
N ASN A 11 11.93 7.63 15.75
CA ASN A 11 11.37 6.62 16.64
C ASN A 11 11.54 5.23 16.01
N LYS A 12 11.71 4.18 16.83
CA LYS A 12 11.89 2.79 16.36
C LYS A 12 10.76 2.40 15.43
N GLY A 13 11.04 2.35 14.13
CA GLY A 13 10.12 1.91 13.07
C GLY A 13 9.37 3.00 12.31
N GLY A 14 9.66 4.26 12.52
CA GLY A 14 9.08 5.36 11.74
C GLY A 14 9.79 6.68 11.97
N THR A 15 9.74 7.55 10.99
CA THR A 15 10.18 8.95 11.12
C THR A 15 9.00 9.81 11.52
N THR A 16 9.18 10.66 12.52
CA THR A 16 8.20 11.71 12.83
C THR A 16 8.41 12.83 11.82
N LEU A 17 7.43 13.05 10.95
CA LEU A 17 7.55 13.94 9.80
C LEU A 17 7.51 15.44 10.13
N ALA A 18 7.01 15.81 11.29
CA ALA A 18 6.77 17.21 11.62
C ALA A 18 7.97 18.15 11.39
N LYS A 19 9.18 17.62 11.36
CA LYS A 19 10.42 18.43 11.26
C LYS A 19 11.39 17.98 10.15
N ALA A 20 11.10 16.88 9.46
CA ALA A 20 12.07 16.25 8.53
C ALA A 20 11.85 16.61 7.08
N LEU A 21 10.76 17.28 6.74
CA LEU A 21 10.37 17.51 5.36
C LEU A 21 10.27 19.00 5.05
N VAL A 22 11.39 19.66 5.21
CA VAL A 22 11.67 20.83 4.37
C VAL A 22 11.93 20.24 2.98
N SER A 23 11.09 20.54 2.00
CA SER A 23 11.42 20.23 0.61
C SER A 23 12.75 20.91 0.27
N GLU A 24 13.48 20.41 -0.73
CA GLU A 24 14.69 21.08 -1.24
C GLU A 24 14.42 22.55 -1.60
N ASP A 25 13.17 22.92 -1.85
CA ASP A 25 12.71 24.29 -2.14
C ASP A 25 12.27 25.08 -0.89
N GLY A 26 12.49 24.57 0.34
CA GLY A 26 12.14 25.27 1.59
C GLY A 26 10.63 25.25 1.94
N GLY A 27 9.81 24.49 1.20
CA GLY A 27 8.39 24.30 1.50
C GLY A 27 8.17 23.28 2.61
N HIS A 28 7.18 23.53 3.46
CA HIS A 28 6.76 22.54 4.46
C HIS A 28 5.97 21.41 3.79
N TRP A 29 6.34 20.16 4.10
CA TRP A 29 5.56 19.01 3.70
C TRP A 29 4.20 19.06 4.45
N PRO A 30 3.08 18.90 3.75
CA PRO A 30 1.75 19.12 4.32
C PRO A 30 1.27 18.02 5.29
N VAL A 31 2.13 17.11 5.69
CA VAL A 31 1.74 16.00 6.58
C VAL A 31 1.48 16.51 8.00
N PRO A 32 0.37 16.10 8.62
CA PRO A 32 0.02 16.52 9.99
C PRO A 32 1.13 16.20 10.99
N GLU A 33 1.37 17.13 11.92
CA GLU A 33 2.37 16.96 12.98
C GLU A 33 2.11 15.70 13.83
N GLY A 34 3.20 15.05 14.26
CA GLY A 34 3.13 13.84 15.06
C GLY A 34 2.84 12.56 14.27
N THR A 35 2.62 12.64 12.93
CA THR A 35 2.39 11.48 12.09
C THR A 35 3.64 10.61 11.99
N ILE A 36 3.51 9.31 12.32
CA ILE A 36 4.57 8.32 12.16
C ILE A 36 4.30 7.51 10.89
N LEU A 37 5.23 7.53 9.95
CA LEU A 37 5.11 6.79 8.70
C LEU A 37 5.36 5.29 8.88
N ALA A 38 4.67 4.50 8.06
CA ALA A 38 4.80 3.07 8.08
C ALA A 38 6.13 2.59 7.50
N SER A 39 6.82 1.71 8.22
CA SER A 39 8.01 1.02 7.73
C SER A 39 7.69 0.07 6.56
N GLY A 40 8.70 -0.22 5.72
CA GLY A 40 8.57 -1.16 4.60
C GLY A 40 8.11 -2.55 5.03
N VAL A 41 8.63 -3.05 6.17
CA VAL A 41 8.25 -4.37 6.71
C VAL A 41 6.75 -4.45 7.01
N ARG A 42 6.18 -3.46 7.70
CA ARG A 42 4.74 -3.46 8.00
C ARG A 42 3.88 -3.38 6.74
N ARG A 43 4.34 -2.65 5.73
CA ARG A 43 3.64 -2.53 4.44
C ARG A 43 3.64 -3.84 3.67
N ILE A 44 4.78 -4.54 3.59
CA ILE A 44 4.85 -5.84 2.92
C ILE A 44 4.04 -6.90 3.66
N THR A 45 4.11 -6.92 4.99
CA THR A 45 3.30 -7.84 5.80
C THR A 45 1.80 -7.59 5.57
N SER A 46 1.36 -6.34 5.54
CA SER A 46 -0.03 -6.01 5.24
C SER A 46 -0.44 -6.44 3.83
N PHE A 47 0.45 -6.29 2.85
CA PHE A 47 0.20 -6.73 1.47
C PHE A 47 0.08 -8.25 1.38
N ILE A 48 0.97 -9.00 2.04
CA ILE A 48 0.91 -10.48 2.09
C ILE A 48 -0.39 -10.94 2.73
N LEU A 49 -0.80 -10.33 3.86
CA LEU A 49 -2.07 -10.65 4.53
C LEU A 49 -3.27 -10.40 3.60
N ASP A 50 -3.32 -9.25 2.94
CA ASP A 50 -4.38 -8.93 1.98
C ASP A 50 -4.45 -9.97 0.85
N THR A 51 -3.30 -10.29 0.25
CA THR A 51 -3.20 -11.25 -0.84
C THR A 51 -3.62 -12.65 -0.39
N THR A 52 -3.18 -13.07 0.79
CA THR A 52 -3.58 -14.36 1.36
C THR A 52 -5.09 -14.44 1.59
N ILE A 53 -5.71 -13.41 2.16
CA ILE A 53 -7.15 -13.37 2.40
C ILE A 53 -7.93 -13.50 1.09
N VAL A 54 -7.62 -12.67 0.09
CA VAL A 54 -8.32 -12.68 -1.20
C VAL A 54 -8.14 -14.03 -1.91
N ASN A 55 -6.90 -14.55 -1.97
CA ASN A 55 -6.63 -15.84 -2.62
C ASN A 55 -7.33 -17.00 -1.88
N THR A 56 -7.36 -16.99 -0.55
CA THR A 56 -8.07 -18.03 0.22
C THR A 56 -9.57 -18.01 -0.09
N ILE A 57 -10.19 -16.84 -0.14
CA ILE A 57 -11.61 -16.72 -0.51
C ILE A 57 -11.84 -17.25 -1.93
N LEU A 58 -11.00 -16.87 -2.89
CA LEU A 58 -11.12 -17.33 -4.28
C LEU A 58 -10.93 -18.86 -4.40
N LEU A 59 -9.98 -19.44 -3.67
CA LEU A 59 -9.77 -20.89 -3.62
C LEU A 59 -10.99 -21.61 -3.07
N LEU A 60 -11.56 -21.12 -1.97
CA LEU A 60 -12.76 -21.71 -1.37
C LEU A 60 -13.96 -21.63 -2.32
N LEU A 61 -14.24 -20.47 -2.88
CA LEU A 61 -15.36 -20.25 -3.82
C LEU A 61 -15.23 -21.09 -5.09
N SER A 62 -14.01 -21.26 -5.60
CA SER A 62 -13.73 -22.05 -6.80
C SER A 62 -13.58 -23.56 -6.55
N LYS A 63 -13.75 -24.01 -5.29
CA LYS A 63 -13.46 -25.39 -4.87
C LYS A 63 -12.03 -25.83 -5.27
N GLY A 64 -11.05 -24.93 -5.06
CA GLY A 64 -9.64 -25.16 -5.35
C GLY A 64 -9.22 -24.93 -6.81
N LYS A 65 -10.13 -24.71 -7.75
CA LYS A 65 -9.80 -24.60 -9.18
C LYS A 65 -8.90 -23.39 -9.51
N MET A 66 -8.93 -22.34 -8.69
CA MET A 66 -8.09 -21.15 -8.89
C MET A 66 -6.59 -21.43 -8.82
N ILE A 67 -6.16 -22.55 -8.20
CA ILE A 67 -4.74 -22.94 -8.18
C ILE A 67 -4.17 -23.14 -9.60
N ASN A 68 -5.01 -23.44 -10.56
CA ASN A 68 -4.62 -23.60 -11.96
C ASN A 68 -4.09 -22.31 -12.62
N ALA A 69 -4.34 -21.14 -12.04
CA ALA A 69 -3.75 -19.88 -12.50
C ALA A 69 -2.21 -19.90 -12.42
N TRP A 70 -1.64 -20.68 -11.50
CA TRP A 70 -0.18 -20.84 -11.32
C TRP A 70 0.37 -22.13 -11.93
N ASN A 71 -0.46 -22.91 -12.64
CA ASN A 71 -0.03 -24.15 -13.25
C ASN A 71 0.68 -23.88 -14.60
N ILE A 72 2.01 -24.00 -14.59
CA ILE A 72 2.87 -23.77 -15.76
C ILE A 72 2.43 -24.64 -16.95
N THR A 73 1.99 -25.89 -16.70
CA THR A 73 1.54 -26.79 -17.76
C THR A 73 0.33 -26.22 -18.51
N LEU A 74 -0.59 -25.54 -17.81
CA LEU A 74 -1.72 -24.89 -18.48
C LEU A 74 -1.28 -23.68 -19.31
N TRP A 75 -0.29 -22.91 -18.85
CA TRP A 75 0.23 -21.77 -19.58
C TRP A 75 0.95 -22.17 -20.89
N THR A 76 1.53 -23.37 -20.93
CA THR A 76 2.26 -23.90 -22.11
C THR A 76 1.41 -24.80 -23.00
N SER A 77 0.17 -25.10 -22.65
CA SER A 77 -0.75 -25.96 -23.38
C SER A 77 -1.70 -25.17 -24.30
N SER A 78 -2.43 -25.90 -25.13
CA SER A 78 -3.55 -25.34 -25.92
C SER A 78 -4.66 -24.71 -25.05
N ASN A 79 -4.69 -25.03 -23.76
CA ASN A 79 -5.66 -24.53 -22.80
C ASN A 79 -5.19 -23.28 -22.03
N PHE A 80 -4.17 -22.56 -22.53
CA PHE A 80 -3.62 -21.37 -21.88
C PHE A 80 -4.67 -20.30 -21.56
N HIS A 81 -5.75 -20.22 -22.34
CA HIS A 81 -6.86 -19.29 -22.11
C HIS A 81 -7.58 -19.54 -20.77
N HIS A 82 -7.58 -20.76 -20.24
CA HIS A 82 -8.12 -21.03 -18.92
C HIS A 82 -7.22 -20.44 -17.82
N ALA A 83 -5.88 -20.61 -17.93
CA ALA A 83 -4.94 -20.01 -16.99
C ALA A 83 -5.03 -18.46 -17.04
N LEU A 84 -5.16 -17.90 -18.24
CA LEU A 84 -5.33 -16.47 -18.45
C LEU A 84 -6.62 -15.95 -17.79
N ALA A 85 -7.74 -16.64 -18.00
CA ALA A 85 -9.03 -16.27 -17.41
C ALA A 85 -8.99 -16.32 -15.87
N MET A 86 -8.39 -17.36 -15.29
CA MET A 86 -8.24 -17.49 -13.83
C MET A 86 -7.33 -16.39 -13.27
N SER A 87 -6.23 -16.07 -13.95
CA SER A 87 -5.34 -14.99 -13.57
C SER A 87 -6.04 -13.62 -13.64
N ALA A 88 -6.84 -13.39 -14.67
CA ALA A 88 -7.66 -12.20 -14.79
C ALA A 88 -8.65 -12.06 -13.63
N ILE A 89 -9.33 -13.15 -13.24
CA ILE A 89 -10.25 -13.16 -12.08
C ILE A 89 -9.49 -12.79 -10.80
N ILE A 90 -8.29 -13.36 -10.58
CA ILE A 90 -7.46 -13.03 -9.41
C ILE A 90 -7.12 -11.53 -9.40
N LEU A 91 -6.64 -10.98 -10.53
CA LEU A 91 -6.27 -9.57 -10.62
C LEU A 91 -7.47 -8.65 -10.40
N ILE A 92 -8.60 -8.93 -11.04
CA ILE A 92 -9.84 -8.16 -10.90
C ILE A 92 -10.33 -8.19 -9.46
N SER A 93 -10.32 -9.36 -8.81
CA SER A 93 -10.74 -9.50 -7.41
C SER A 93 -9.87 -8.70 -6.45
N HIS A 94 -8.54 -8.71 -6.64
CA HIS A 94 -7.64 -7.89 -5.83
C HIS A 94 -7.83 -6.40 -6.07
N TRP A 95 -8.05 -5.98 -7.33
CA TRP A 95 -8.35 -4.59 -7.64
C TRP A 95 -9.62 -4.10 -6.93
N PHE A 96 -10.72 -4.88 -7.03
CA PHE A 96 -11.96 -4.57 -6.33
C PHE A 96 -11.75 -4.52 -4.81
N TYR A 97 -11.06 -5.51 -4.26
CA TYR A 97 -10.78 -5.56 -2.84
C TYR A 97 -10.04 -4.31 -2.35
N TRP A 98 -8.90 -3.97 -2.96
CA TRP A 98 -8.12 -2.81 -2.53
C TRP A 98 -8.80 -1.47 -2.78
N LYS A 99 -9.53 -1.33 -3.89
CA LYS A 99 -10.29 -0.12 -4.19
C LYS A 99 -11.39 0.11 -3.17
N TYR A 100 -12.24 -0.87 -2.95
CA TYR A 100 -13.41 -0.69 -2.10
C TYR A 100 -13.09 -0.70 -0.61
N THR A 101 -12.17 -1.56 -0.14
CA THR A 101 -11.74 -1.48 1.27
C THR A 101 -11.06 -0.15 1.56
N GLY A 102 -10.24 0.36 0.64
CA GLY A 102 -9.65 1.68 0.75
C GLY A 102 -10.70 2.78 0.80
N LEU A 103 -11.66 2.77 -0.11
CA LEU A 103 -12.70 3.79 -0.21
C LEU A 103 -13.61 3.83 1.04
N TYR A 104 -14.00 2.66 1.57
CA TYR A 104 -14.94 2.62 2.71
C TYR A 104 -14.27 2.70 4.08
N TYR A 105 -13.01 2.25 4.21
CA TYR A 105 -12.34 2.13 5.51
C TYR A 105 -11.02 2.91 5.58
N SER A 106 -10.61 3.61 4.50
CA SER A 106 -9.30 4.27 4.35
C SER A 106 -8.10 3.34 4.54
N ARG A 107 -8.33 2.04 4.46
CA ARG A 107 -7.31 0.99 4.61
C ARG A 107 -7.85 -0.37 4.21
N SER A 108 -6.97 -1.27 3.77
CA SER A 108 -7.30 -2.68 3.58
C SER A 108 -7.34 -3.44 4.92
N PHE A 109 -7.85 -4.67 4.90
CA PHE A 109 -7.92 -5.49 6.11
C PHE A 109 -6.53 -5.81 6.66
N GLY A 110 -5.56 -6.17 5.80
CA GLY A 110 -4.17 -6.38 6.21
C GLY A 110 -3.54 -5.11 6.78
N GLN A 111 -3.85 -3.93 6.22
CA GLN A 111 -3.40 -2.65 6.79
C GLN A 111 -4.03 -2.39 8.16
N LYS A 112 -5.32 -2.74 8.34
CA LYS A 112 -6.00 -2.63 9.63
C LYS A 112 -5.31 -3.50 10.70
N LEU A 113 -4.98 -4.75 10.37
CA LEU A 113 -4.26 -5.65 11.29
C LEU A 113 -2.87 -5.13 11.65
N MET A 114 -2.18 -4.47 10.72
CA MET A 114 -0.88 -3.86 10.97
C MET A 114 -0.94 -2.48 11.63
N GLY A 115 -2.14 -1.98 11.94
CA GLY A 115 -2.34 -0.65 12.54
C GLY A 115 -2.00 0.50 11.57
N LEU A 116 -2.15 0.28 10.27
CA LEU A 116 -1.83 1.26 9.23
C LEU A 116 -3.08 1.96 8.71
N ALA A 117 -2.90 3.18 8.21
CA ALA A 117 -3.89 3.95 7.47
C ALA A 117 -3.25 4.58 6.25
N VAL A 118 -4.05 4.84 5.22
CA VAL A 118 -3.60 5.50 3.99
C VAL A 118 -4.36 6.81 3.83
N LEU A 119 -3.61 7.89 3.65
CA LEU A 119 -4.13 9.24 3.53
C LEU A 119 -3.50 9.92 2.31
N ALA A 120 -4.08 11.00 1.85
CA ALA A 120 -3.41 11.92 0.96
C ALA A 120 -2.22 12.59 1.68
N GLU A 121 -1.30 13.17 0.94
CA GLU A 121 -0.08 13.78 1.50
C GLU A 121 -0.37 14.90 2.50
N ASP A 122 -1.46 15.64 2.30
CA ASP A 122 -1.95 16.69 3.20
C ASP A 122 -2.69 16.15 4.44
N GLY A 123 -2.75 14.84 4.62
CA GLY A 123 -3.48 14.19 5.70
C GLY A 123 -5.00 14.11 5.49
N SER A 124 -5.52 14.58 4.36
CA SER A 124 -6.93 14.44 4.02
C SER A 124 -7.30 13.01 3.59
N GLU A 125 -8.59 12.76 3.46
CA GLU A 125 -9.09 11.51 2.90
C GLU A 125 -8.75 11.38 1.42
N MET A 126 -8.32 10.20 1.00
CA MET A 126 -8.03 9.94 -0.41
C MET A 126 -9.32 9.91 -1.25
N THR A 127 -9.28 10.52 -2.43
CA THR A 127 -10.38 10.50 -3.38
C THR A 127 -10.58 9.11 -4.00
N ASN A 128 -11.78 8.85 -4.54
CA ASN A 128 -12.08 7.60 -5.24
C ASN A 128 -11.08 7.33 -6.39
N LYS A 129 -10.71 8.37 -7.15
CA LYS A 129 -9.71 8.27 -8.23
C LYS A 129 -8.32 7.86 -7.72
N MET A 130 -7.90 8.39 -6.58
CA MET A 130 -6.63 8.02 -5.96
C MET A 130 -6.64 6.55 -5.53
N TRP A 131 -7.72 6.06 -4.92
CA TRP A 131 -7.89 4.65 -4.55
C TRP A 131 -7.86 3.73 -5.77
N GLU A 132 -8.53 4.12 -6.85
CA GLU A 132 -8.55 3.37 -8.10
C GLU A 132 -7.15 3.23 -8.71
N ILE A 133 -6.43 4.35 -8.86
CA ILE A 133 -5.06 4.34 -9.41
C ILE A 133 -4.14 3.53 -8.51
N ARG A 134 -4.25 3.67 -7.18
CA ARG A 134 -3.46 2.92 -6.22
C ARG A 134 -3.71 1.41 -6.31
N ALA A 135 -4.98 1.01 -6.38
CA ALA A 135 -5.35 -0.40 -6.54
C ALA A 135 -4.82 -0.98 -7.85
N MET A 136 -4.98 -0.27 -8.97
CA MET A 136 -4.45 -0.69 -10.27
C MET A 136 -2.93 -0.88 -10.24
N LYS A 137 -2.19 0.07 -9.67
CA LYS A 137 -0.73 -0.02 -9.59
C LYS A 137 -0.24 -1.16 -8.70
N LYS A 138 -0.97 -1.50 -7.64
CA LYS A 138 -0.65 -2.64 -6.78
C LYS A 138 -0.72 -3.99 -7.50
N LEU A 139 -1.51 -4.12 -8.57
CA LEU A 139 -1.62 -5.37 -9.32
C LEU A 139 -0.28 -5.85 -9.89
N VAL A 140 0.64 -4.93 -10.19
CA VAL A 140 1.99 -5.26 -10.67
C VAL A 140 2.73 -6.20 -9.70
N TYR A 141 2.48 -6.06 -8.39
CA TYR A 141 3.09 -6.92 -7.37
C TYR A 141 2.51 -8.34 -7.32
N LEU A 142 1.42 -8.62 -8.05
CA LEU A 142 0.85 -9.96 -8.16
C LEU A 142 1.37 -10.72 -9.39
N ILE A 143 2.00 -10.03 -10.35
CA ILE A 143 2.42 -10.61 -11.61
C ILE A 143 3.88 -11.05 -11.51
N PHE A 144 4.11 -12.38 -11.53
CA PHE A 144 5.45 -12.93 -11.58
C PHE A 144 6.07 -12.76 -12.98
N PRO A 145 7.37 -12.41 -13.13
CA PRO A 145 8.38 -12.16 -12.09
C PRO A 145 8.44 -10.72 -11.58
N PHE A 146 7.58 -9.84 -12.07
CA PHE A 146 7.60 -8.41 -11.75
C PHE A 146 7.40 -8.13 -10.27
N SER A 147 6.69 -9.00 -9.55
CA SER A 147 6.47 -8.89 -8.11
C SER A 147 7.78 -8.78 -7.33
N PHE A 148 8.78 -9.59 -7.64
CA PHE A 148 10.09 -9.53 -6.96
C PHE A 148 10.85 -8.26 -7.30
N TYR A 149 10.94 -7.92 -8.59
CA TYR A 149 11.68 -6.75 -9.02
C TYR A 149 11.10 -5.45 -8.46
N PHE A 150 9.81 -5.21 -8.72
CA PHE A 150 9.16 -3.97 -8.26
C PHE A 150 8.94 -3.95 -6.75
N GLY A 151 8.69 -5.10 -6.13
CA GLY A 151 8.56 -5.21 -4.68
C GLY A 151 9.85 -4.88 -3.95
N ALA A 152 10.97 -5.48 -4.36
CA ALA A 152 12.29 -5.20 -3.78
C ALA A 152 12.72 -3.76 -4.02
N TYR A 153 12.48 -3.24 -5.24
CA TYR A 153 12.79 -1.87 -5.58
C TYR A 153 12.02 -0.87 -4.71
N ASP A 154 10.70 -1.08 -4.53
CA ASP A 154 9.89 -0.19 -3.70
C ASP A 154 10.27 -0.29 -2.21
N LEU A 155 10.62 -1.48 -1.70
CA LEU A 155 11.11 -1.64 -0.33
C LEU A 155 12.40 -0.85 -0.10
N ALA A 156 13.34 -0.95 -1.04
CA ALA A 156 14.59 -0.18 -0.97
C ALA A 156 14.30 1.34 -0.99
N ARG A 157 13.37 1.79 -1.84
CA ARG A 157 12.97 3.19 -1.90
C ARG A 157 12.28 3.68 -0.64
N ILE A 158 11.39 2.88 -0.06
CA ILE A 158 10.74 3.20 1.23
C ILE A 158 11.78 3.36 2.34
N SER A 159 12.82 2.51 2.36
CA SER A 159 13.88 2.58 3.37
C SER A 159 14.83 3.77 3.16
N GLN A 160 15.07 4.18 1.90
CA GLN A 160 16.01 5.25 1.56
C GLN A 160 15.39 6.65 1.63
N ARG A 161 14.07 6.76 1.40
CA ARG A 161 13.39 8.06 1.37
C ARG A 161 13.00 8.51 2.77
N HIS A 162 13.24 9.77 3.08
CA HIS A 162 12.76 10.39 4.33
C HIS A 162 11.23 10.35 4.44
N THR A 163 10.53 10.40 3.29
CA THR A 163 9.07 10.32 3.21
C THR A 163 8.52 8.91 3.40
N HIS A 164 9.35 7.88 3.44
CA HIS A 164 8.93 6.47 3.49
C HIS A 164 7.85 6.12 2.44
N GLN A 165 7.83 6.83 1.31
CA GLN A 165 6.87 6.61 0.24
C GLN A 165 7.40 5.62 -0.80
N SER A 166 6.54 4.69 -1.21
CA SER A 166 6.76 3.86 -2.39
C SER A 166 6.60 4.70 -3.67
N ASN A 167 7.00 4.15 -4.81
CA ASN A 167 6.73 4.80 -6.10
C ASN A 167 5.22 4.93 -6.38
N ILE A 168 4.41 3.99 -5.87
CA ILE A 168 2.95 4.08 -5.96
C ILE A 168 2.45 5.26 -5.14
N ASP A 169 2.94 5.41 -3.92
CA ASP A 169 2.54 6.50 -3.03
C ASP A 169 2.83 7.87 -3.64
N LEU A 170 4.05 8.07 -4.16
CA LEU A 170 4.44 9.31 -4.82
C LEU A 170 3.58 9.65 -6.04
N ARG A 171 3.29 8.65 -6.88
CA ARG A 171 2.48 8.87 -8.09
C ARG A 171 1.01 9.16 -7.81
N VAL A 172 0.53 8.75 -6.66
CA VAL A 172 -0.86 8.94 -6.22
C VAL A 172 -0.99 10.18 -5.34
N GLY A 173 0.11 10.67 -4.77
CA GLY A 173 0.08 11.73 -3.75
C GLY A 173 -0.46 11.21 -2.43
N SER A 174 0.02 10.04 -1.98
CA SER A 174 -0.47 9.40 -0.76
C SER A 174 0.65 9.04 0.20
N ILE A 175 0.31 8.93 1.48
CA ILE A 175 1.18 8.43 2.54
C ILE A 175 0.55 7.23 3.24
N VAL A 176 1.40 6.37 3.78
CA VAL A 176 0.96 5.29 4.67
C VAL A 176 1.54 5.56 6.06
N ALA A 177 0.67 5.75 7.03
CA ALA A 177 1.02 6.10 8.40
C ALA A 177 0.49 5.08 9.41
N HIS A 178 1.02 5.15 10.62
CA HIS A 178 0.41 4.45 11.76
C HIS A 178 -0.89 5.14 12.15
N ALA A 179 -2.00 4.41 12.15
CA ALA A 179 -3.32 4.95 12.46
C ALA A 179 -3.38 5.65 13.84
N ASN A 180 -2.64 5.12 14.82
CA ASN A 180 -2.62 5.67 16.18
C ASN A 180 -1.79 6.95 16.32
N SER A 181 -0.89 7.24 15.39
CA SER A 181 -0.07 8.44 15.41
C SER A 181 -0.74 9.65 14.75
N LEU A 182 -1.82 9.42 14.02
CA LEU A 182 -2.54 10.49 13.33
C LEU A 182 -3.28 11.39 14.33
N PRO A 183 -3.34 12.70 14.08
CA PRO A 183 -4.17 13.61 14.85
C PRO A 183 -5.65 13.20 14.86
N PRO A 184 -6.42 13.51 15.92
CA PRO A 184 -7.83 13.11 16.01
C PRO A 184 -8.69 13.57 14.83
N ALA A 185 -8.39 14.74 14.27
CA ALA A 185 -9.09 15.28 13.11
C ALA A 185 -8.95 14.34 11.87
N ASN A 186 -7.76 13.78 11.66
CA ASN A 186 -7.45 12.90 10.52
C ASN A 186 -7.87 11.44 10.76
N ARG A 187 -8.16 11.06 12.02
CA ARG A 187 -8.65 9.70 12.34
C ARG A 187 -10.13 9.49 12.05
N LYS A 188 -10.92 10.54 11.89
CA LYS A 188 -12.38 10.46 11.67
C LYS A 188 -12.77 9.61 10.46
N HIS A 189 -11.90 9.54 9.46
CA HIS A 189 -12.12 8.80 8.21
C HIS A 189 -11.64 7.34 8.29
N ILE A 190 -10.90 6.96 9.34
CA ILE A 190 -10.35 5.62 9.51
C ILE A 190 -11.36 4.76 10.26
N LYS A 191 -12.00 3.84 9.57
CA LYS A 191 -13.01 2.93 10.11
C LYS A 191 -12.44 1.54 10.41
#